data_9ee0d4684bc6d6d4fa98583c5ef38b8d
#
_entry.id   9ee0d4684bc6d6d4fa98583c5ef38b8d
#
_cell.length_a   1.000
_cell.length_b   1.000
_cell.length_c   1.000
_cell.angle_alpha   90.00
_cell.angle_beta   90.00
_cell.angle_gamma   90.00
#
_symmetry.space_group_name_H-M   'P 1'
#
loop_
_entity.id
_entity.type
_entity.pdbx_description
1 polymer ?
#
loop_
_entity_poly.entity_id
_entity_poly.type
_entity_poly.pdbx_seq_one_letter_code
_entity_poly.pdbx_strand_id
1 'polypeptide(L)'
;MKRKLFLLLLLFVGQYSVFAQVISGQNGVRDKRPGYYLFKNATIHVDPTTTLDEAWLLIKDDKVEKVGKSFDIPKGTVVVDLKGKHIYPSFIDIYSDYGMPELKRGAGGRGNFYEMKFDSDKPGAYAWNQAVKPEVKASELFTVNAKAADEYRKIGFGAMVSHVKDGIVRGNSVLVALSSEKENKALLKSNVSSHYSFQKGLSTQTYPVSLMGSVALLRQTIYDADWYKKTKASTERNLSLEAFSDNLSLPSIFHGTSFHDALRIDKIGKEFGIKYIIKSGGDDYKRLDEIKALSTHLILPLNFPKALDVEDPIDADGVALADLKHWELAPANPARVAESGINFSFTASDLPLKAAFFTQLQAAIKAGLSKKDALSALTVNPAKVLQIDDQVGVIKSGLLANFLVTDKDIFEEKSKILENWVQGEKFVISDISATEIAGKYTTTIPGFK
;
A
#
# COMPACT_ATOMS: atom_id res chain seq x y z
N MET A 1 -9.19 68.16 -3.52
CA MET A 1 -10.29 67.20 -3.19
C MET A 1 -10.52 66.17 -4.29
N LYS A 2 -10.58 66.49 -5.57
CA LYS A 2 -10.87 65.52 -6.66
C LYS A 2 -9.87 64.37 -6.80
N ARG A 3 -8.58 64.54 -6.53
CA ARG A 3 -7.55 63.51 -6.61
C ARG A 3 -7.63 62.46 -5.47
N LYS A 4 -8.07 62.86 -4.29
CA LYS A 4 -8.26 61.95 -3.16
C LYS A 4 -9.52 61.09 -3.31
N LEU A 5 -10.56 61.61 -3.97
CA LEU A 5 -11.78 60.90 -4.28
C LEU A 5 -11.56 59.83 -5.35
N PHE A 6 -10.68 60.06 -6.31
CA PHE A 6 -10.32 59.12 -7.34
C PHE A 6 -9.49 57.91 -6.79
N LEU A 7 -8.62 58.20 -5.82
CA LEU A 7 -7.88 57.13 -5.11
C LEU A 7 -8.78 56.27 -4.20
N LEU A 8 -9.80 56.87 -3.59
CA LEU A 8 -10.79 56.13 -2.80
C LEU A 8 -11.66 55.23 -3.68
N LEU A 9 -12.04 55.68 -4.88
CA LEU A 9 -12.81 54.91 -5.86
C LEU A 9 -12.01 53.72 -6.40
N LEU A 10 -10.68 53.90 -6.63
CA LEU A 10 -9.79 52.82 -7.03
C LEU A 10 -9.59 51.74 -5.93
N LEU A 11 -9.63 52.13 -4.66
CA LEU A 11 -9.57 51.19 -3.53
C LEU A 11 -10.86 50.38 -3.35
N PHE A 12 -12.03 50.93 -3.75
CA PHE A 12 -13.30 50.23 -3.69
C PHE A 12 -13.51 49.23 -4.85
N VAL A 13 -12.87 49.43 -6.00
CA VAL A 13 -12.93 48.53 -7.14
C VAL A 13 -12.05 47.27 -6.92
N GLY A 14 -11.06 47.34 -6.03
CA GLY A 14 -10.15 46.23 -5.72
C GLY A 14 -10.74 45.12 -4.80
N GLN A 15 -11.96 45.27 -4.30
CA GLN A 15 -12.59 44.30 -3.39
C GLN A 15 -13.60 43.35 -4.06
N TYR A 16 -13.73 43.38 -5.37
CA TYR A 16 -14.46 42.29 -6.05
C TYR A 16 -13.56 41.09 -6.09
N SER A 17 -13.80 40.14 -5.17
CA SER A 17 -13.25 38.80 -5.24
C SER A 17 -13.60 38.24 -6.61
N VAL A 18 -12.59 38.10 -7.46
CA VAL A 18 -12.71 37.37 -8.72
C VAL A 18 -12.97 35.93 -8.34
N PHE A 19 -14.22 35.53 -8.29
CA PHE A 19 -14.57 34.12 -8.31
C PHE A 19 -14.09 33.60 -9.66
N ALA A 20 -12.95 32.92 -9.67
CA ALA A 20 -12.50 32.19 -10.83
C ALA A 20 -13.67 31.27 -11.22
N GLN A 21 -14.23 31.48 -12.40
CA GLN A 21 -15.22 30.59 -12.96
C GLN A 21 -14.57 29.22 -13.06
N VAL A 22 -15.07 28.25 -12.29
CA VAL A 22 -14.75 26.86 -12.47
C VAL A 22 -15.27 26.50 -13.86
N ILE A 23 -14.41 26.54 -14.86
CA ILE A 23 -14.72 26.02 -16.19
C ILE A 23 -14.77 24.51 -16.05
N SER A 24 -15.94 24.00 -15.69
CA SER A 24 -16.18 22.56 -15.67
C SER A 24 -16.35 22.08 -17.11
N GLY A 25 -15.30 21.52 -17.69
CA GLY A 25 -15.36 20.83 -18.97
C GLY A 25 -16.08 19.48 -18.92
N GLN A 26 -17.06 19.32 -18.06
CA GLN A 26 -17.87 18.09 -18.02
C GLN A 26 -18.99 18.17 -19.05
N ASN A 27 -18.82 17.45 -20.14
CA ASN A 27 -19.92 17.15 -21.06
C ASN A 27 -20.87 16.15 -20.39
N GLY A 28 -21.98 16.60 -19.86
CA GLY A 28 -23.02 15.79 -19.22
C GLY A 28 -23.95 16.59 -18.34
N VAL A 29 -25.10 16.05 -18.03
CA VAL A 29 -26.04 16.64 -17.08
C VAL A 29 -25.45 16.53 -15.69
N ARG A 30 -25.16 17.68 -15.06
CA ARG A 30 -24.68 17.72 -13.67
C ARG A 30 -25.69 17.03 -12.76
N ASP A 31 -25.27 16.01 -12.05
CA ASP A 31 -26.09 15.40 -10.98
C ASP A 31 -26.35 16.45 -9.90
N LYS A 32 -27.61 16.81 -9.72
CA LYS A 32 -28.03 17.81 -8.73
C LYS A 32 -28.26 17.21 -7.33
N ARG A 33 -28.04 15.90 -7.17
CA ARG A 33 -28.14 15.26 -5.85
C ARG A 33 -27.01 15.77 -4.95
N PRO A 34 -27.26 15.93 -3.64
CA PRO A 34 -26.29 16.51 -2.70
C PRO A 34 -25.11 15.59 -2.35
N GLY A 35 -24.86 14.52 -3.10
CA GLY A 35 -23.72 13.61 -2.91
C GLY A 35 -23.77 12.77 -1.62
N TYR A 36 -24.92 12.72 -0.93
CA TYR A 36 -25.09 11.92 0.27
C TYR A 36 -25.52 10.50 -0.03
N TYR A 37 -24.82 9.53 0.56
CA TYR A 37 -25.26 8.12 0.63
C TYR A 37 -25.34 7.69 2.08
N LEU A 38 -26.44 7.02 2.42
CA LEU A 38 -26.69 6.45 3.74
C LEU A 38 -26.84 4.93 3.62
N PHE A 39 -25.92 4.22 4.26
CA PHE A 39 -25.95 2.78 4.40
C PHE A 39 -26.55 2.43 5.75
N LYS A 40 -27.66 1.67 5.75
CA LYS A 40 -28.41 1.34 6.95
C LYS A 40 -28.32 -0.13 7.32
N ASN A 41 -28.53 -0.41 8.62
CA ASN A 41 -28.76 -1.75 9.15
C ASN A 41 -27.59 -2.73 8.91
N ALA A 42 -26.37 -2.21 8.73
CA ALA A 42 -25.17 -3.03 8.55
C ALA A 42 -24.47 -3.32 9.89
N THR A 43 -23.73 -4.40 9.95
CA THR A 43 -22.68 -4.58 10.96
C THR A 43 -21.45 -3.82 10.51
N ILE A 44 -21.10 -2.73 11.20
CA ILE A 44 -20.00 -1.83 10.81
C ILE A 44 -18.80 -2.07 11.70
N HIS A 45 -17.72 -2.58 11.13
CA HIS A 45 -16.40 -2.67 11.77
C HIS A 45 -15.68 -1.33 11.58
N VAL A 46 -15.86 -0.44 12.57
CA VAL A 46 -15.28 0.92 12.53
C VAL A 46 -13.75 0.86 12.50
N ASP A 47 -13.21 -0.01 13.32
CA ASP A 47 -11.80 -0.37 13.45
C ASP A 47 -11.67 -1.83 13.94
N PRO A 48 -10.45 -2.41 14.09
CA PRO A 48 -10.27 -3.80 14.50
C PRO A 48 -10.82 -4.16 15.89
N THR A 49 -11.18 -3.17 16.71
CA THR A 49 -11.67 -3.35 18.09
C THR A 49 -13.11 -2.93 18.29
N THR A 50 -13.65 -2.13 17.37
CA THR A 50 -14.96 -1.50 17.51
C THR A 50 -15.89 -1.96 16.39
N THR A 51 -16.93 -2.69 16.77
CA THR A 51 -18.00 -3.14 15.87
C THR A 51 -19.34 -2.59 16.33
N LEU A 52 -20.13 -2.10 15.41
CA LEU A 52 -21.47 -1.57 15.63
C LEU A 52 -22.49 -2.41 14.85
N ASP A 53 -23.39 -3.09 15.56
CA ASP A 53 -24.46 -3.86 14.94
C ASP A 53 -25.66 -2.98 14.60
N GLU A 54 -26.33 -3.29 13.48
CA GLU A 54 -27.50 -2.56 12.96
C GLU A 54 -27.25 -1.05 12.86
N ALA A 55 -26.03 -0.69 12.48
CA ALA A 55 -25.56 0.68 12.44
C ALA A 55 -25.72 1.33 11.06
N TRP A 56 -25.55 2.64 11.05
CA TRP A 56 -25.67 3.50 9.89
C TRP A 56 -24.35 4.19 9.58
N LEU A 57 -23.99 4.24 8.29
CA LEU A 57 -22.87 5.00 7.76
C LEU A 57 -23.40 6.04 6.77
N LEU A 58 -23.14 7.31 7.03
CA LEU A 58 -23.41 8.41 6.12
C LEU A 58 -22.09 8.89 5.51
N ILE A 59 -22.05 8.95 4.20
CA ILE A 59 -20.96 9.59 3.48
C ILE A 59 -21.48 10.78 2.70
N LYS A 60 -20.60 11.75 2.47
CA LYS A 60 -20.82 12.90 1.62
C LYS A 60 -19.63 13.05 0.67
N ASP A 61 -19.91 12.98 -0.62
CA ASP A 61 -18.89 13.01 -1.64
C ASP A 61 -17.77 11.95 -1.37
N ASP A 62 -16.54 12.37 -1.13
CA ASP A 62 -15.40 11.50 -0.87
C ASP A 62 -15.13 11.23 0.63
N LYS A 63 -15.98 11.75 1.55
CA LYS A 63 -15.74 11.72 3.00
C LYS A 63 -16.81 10.96 3.76
N VAL A 64 -16.37 10.31 4.85
CA VAL A 64 -17.28 9.85 5.89
C VAL A 64 -17.80 11.06 6.65
N GLU A 65 -19.12 11.25 6.66
CA GLU A 65 -19.78 12.31 7.40
C GLU A 65 -20.11 11.86 8.83
N LYS A 66 -20.72 10.68 8.97
CA LYS A 66 -21.15 10.17 10.27
C LYS A 66 -21.28 8.64 10.28
N VAL A 67 -20.98 8.05 11.42
CA VAL A 67 -21.20 6.62 11.71
C VAL A 67 -21.86 6.49 13.09
N GLY A 68 -22.85 5.60 13.23
CA GLY A 68 -23.55 5.38 14.50
C GLY A 68 -24.86 4.61 14.32
N LYS A 69 -25.65 4.45 15.40
CA LYS A 69 -26.89 3.65 15.34
C LYS A 69 -28.03 4.36 14.63
N SER A 70 -28.17 5.69 14.81
CA SER A 70 -29.17 6.49 14.14
C SER A 70 -28.81 7.98 14.19
N PHE A 71 -29.23 8.75 13.19
CA PHE A 71 -29.04 10.20 13.13
C PHE A 71 -29.99 10.81 12.07
N ASP A 72 -30.12 12.13 12.07
CA ASP A 72 -30.91 12.85 11.08
C ASP A 72 -30.33 12.66 9.67
N ILE A 73 -31.24 12.44 8.71
CA ILE A 73 -30.88 12.16 7.32
C ILE A 73 -31.00 13.45 6.50
N PRO A 74 -29.94 13.94 5.86
CA PRO A 74 -30.00 15.10 4.97
C PRO A 74 -30.99 14.88 3.81
N LYS A 75 -31.67 15.94 3.37
CA LYS A 75 -32.55 15.88 2.19
C LYS A 75 -31.81 15.44 0.94
N GLY A 76 -32.41 14.55 0.17
CA GLY A 76 -31.84 14.06 -1.09
C GLY A 76 -30.79 12.95 -0.93
N THR A 77 -30.62 12.40 0.28
CA THR A 77 -29.73 11.27 0.55
C THR A 77 -30.21 10.02 -0.17
N VAL A 78 -29.30 9.34 -0.87
CA VAL A 78 -29.53 8.00 -1.41
C VAL A 78 -29.42 6.99 -0.27
N VAL A 79 -30.49 6.24 -0.01
CA VAL A 79 -30.52 5.26 1.09
C VAL A 79 -30.33 3.86 0.53
N VAL A 80 -29.36 3.13 1.09
CA VAL A 80 -29.04 1.74 0.78
C VAL A 80 -29.25 0.92 2.04
N ASP A 81 -30.13 -0.08 2.00
CA ASP A 81 -30.33 -1.01 3.11
C ASP A 81 -29.36 -2.19 2.97
N LEU A 82 -28.51 -2.35 3.97
CA LEU A 82 -27.47 -3.39 4.04
C LEU A 82 -27.73 -4.39 5.17
N LYS A 83 -29.02 -4.66 5.45
CA LYS A 83 -29.41 -5.63 6.49
C LYS A 83 -28.71 -6.98 6.27
N GLY A 84 -28.01 -7.47 7.32
CA GLY A 84 -27.25 -8.73 7.28
C GLY A 84 -25.94 -8.66 6.50
N LYS A 85 -25.50 -7.45 6.07
CA LYS A 85 -24.20 -7.24 5.43
C LYS A 85 -23.23 -6.58 6.42
N HIS A 86 -21.95 -6.69 6.10
CA HIS A 86 -20.89 -6.09 6.91
C HIS A 86 -20.20 -4.95 6.13
N ILE A 87 -19.74 -3.96 6.87
CA ILE A 87 -18.92 -2.87 6.35
C ILE A 87 -17.57 -2.88 7.08
N TYR A 88 -16.49 -2.84 6.33
CA TYR A 88 -15.10 -2.78 6.82
C TYR A 88 -14.39 -1.57 6.22
N PRO A 89 -13.37 -0.97 6.89
CA PRO A 89 -12.45 -0.07 6.20
C PRO A 89 -11.78 -0.80 5.03
N SER A 90 -11.62 -0.13 3.88
CA SER A 90 -10.83 -0.70 2.78
C SER A 90 -9.38 -0.93 3.20
N PHE A 91 -8.76 -1.97 2.69
CA PHE A 91 -7.39 -2.35 3.02
C PHE A 91 -6.37 -1.39 2.43
N ILE A 92 -5.21 -1.32 3.06
CA ILE A 92 -4.08 -0.46 2.69
C ILE A 92 -2.84 -1.34 2.48
N ASP A 93 -2.24 -1.26 1.29
CA ASP A 93 -0.92 -1.86 1.03
C ASP A 93 0.15 -0.78 1.09
N ILE A 94 1.13 -0.94 1.97
CA ILE A 94 2.20 0.05 2.16
C ILE A 94 3.51 -0.30 1.45
N TYR A 95 3.51 -1.35 0.62
CA TYR A 95 4.69 -1.78 -0.13
C TYR A 95 4.32 -2.22 -1.54
N SER A 96 3.90 -1.29 -2.38
CA SER A 96 3.42 -1.53 -3.73
C SER A 96 4.28 -0.84 -4.79
N ASP A 97 4.11 -1.26 -6.03
CA ASP A 97 4.58 -0.61 -7.25
C ASP A 97 3.42 -0.26 -8.20
N TYR A 98 2.19 -0.26 -7.68
CA TYR A 98 1.02 0.12 -8.46
C TYR A 98 1.19 1.52 -9.07
N GLY A 99 0.93 1.62 -10.37
CA GLY A 99 1.05 2.87 -11.12
C GLY A 99 2.47 3.37 -11.35
N MET A 100 3.50 2.58 -10.97
CA MET A 100 4.89 2.89 -11.28
C MET A 100 5.27 2.36 -12.67
N PRO A 101 6.28 2.97 -13.32
CA PRO A 101 6.80 2.47 -14.57
C PRO A 101 7.28 1.02 -14.46
N GLU A 102 7.00 0.23 -15.49
CA GLU A 102 7.47 -1.16 -15.57
C GLU A 102 9.01 -1.19 -15.66
N LEU A 103 9.63 -1.96 -14.76
CA LEU A 103 11.08 -2.11 -14.74
C LEU A 103 11.53 -3.09 -15.84
N LYS A 104 11.84 -2.55 -17.01
CA LYS A 104 12.37 -3.35 -18.13
C LYS A 104 13.89 -3.38 -18.06
N ARG A 105 14.47 -4.58 -17.93
CA ARG A 105 15.88 -4.74 -18.22
C ARG A 105 16.07 -4.43 -19.71
N GLY A 106 16.88 -3.42 -20.01
CA GLY A 106 17.25 -3.12 -21.38
C GLY A 106 17.77 -4.38 -22.06
N ALA A 107 17.51 -4.51 -23.36
CA ALA A 107 18.02 -5.58 -24.21
C ALA A 107 19.56 -5.54 -24.37
N GLY A 108 20.26 -4.81 -23.50
CA GLY A 108 21.71 -4.85 -23.39
C GLY A 108 22.11 -6.28 -23.11
N GLY A 109 22.63 -6.93 -24.14
CA GLY A 109 23.09 -8.30 -24.12
C GLY A 109 23.96 -8.56 -22.91
N ARG A 110 24.15 -9.84 -22.56
CA ARG A 110 25.16 -10.28 -21.60
C ARG A 110 26.45 -9.49 -21.89
N GLY A 111 26.62 -8.37 -21.13
CA GLY A 111 27.80 -7.53 -21.28
C GLY A 111 29.01 -8.45 -21.16
N ASN A 112 30.01 -8.20 -21.96
CA ASN A 112 31.23 -8.93 -21.91
C ASN A 112 31.67 -9.02 -20.44
N PHE A 113 31.71 -10.20 -19.87
CA PHE A 113 32.02 -10.45 -18.45
C PHE A 113 33.39 -9.87 -18.04
N TYR A 114 34.17 -9.42 -19.02
CA TYR A 114 35.50 -8.88 -18.89
C TYR A 114 35.58 -7.35 -18.84
N GLU A 115 34.50 -6.64 -19.13
CA GLU A 115 34.49 -5.17 -19.11
C GLU A 115 33.85 -4.64 -17.82
N MET A 116 34.73 -4.18 -16.91
CA MET A 116 34.25 -3.58 -15.65
C MET A 116 33.72 -2.17 -15.92
N LYS A 117 32.41 -2.00 -15.77
CA LYS A 117 31.75 -0.68 -15.91
C LYS A 117 31.56 -0.06 -14.53
N PHE A 118 32.32 1.02 -14.26
CA PHE A 118 32.23 1.78 -13.01
C PHE A 118 31.47 3.11 -13.19
N ASP A 119 31.52 3.69 -14.37
CA ASP A 119 30.92 4.99 -14.65
C ASP A 119 29.39 4.87 -14.80
N SER A 120 28.70 5.92 -14.34
CA SER A 120 27.26 6.06 -14.52
C SER A 120 26.93 6.61 -15.90
N ASP A 121 25.93 6.01 -16.57
CA ASP A 121 25.40 6.56 -17.83
C ASP A 121 24.39 7.70 -17.57
N LYS A 122 24.03 7.97 -16.32
CA LYS A 122 23.07 9.01 -15.97
C LYS A 122 23.71 10.37 -16.04
N PRO A 123 23.34 11.23 -17.00
CA PRO A 123 23.91 12.59 -17.10
C PRO A 123 23.40 13.48 -15.98
N GLY A 124 24.25 14.40 -15.49
CA GLY A 124 23.90 15.39 -14.48
C GLY A 124 24.58 15.16 -13.13
N ALA A 125 24.27 16.01 -12.17
CA ALA A 125 24.86 16.05 -10.84
C ALA A 125 24.20 15.04 -9.89
N TYR A 126 24.32 13.75 -10.21
CA TYR A 126 23.75 12.64 -9.44
C TYR A 126 24.83 11.79 -8.79
N ALA A 127 24.41 10.85 -7.95
CA ALA A 127 25.32 9.86 -7.37
C ALA A 127 26.08 9.10 -8.46
N TRP A 128 27.35 8.82 -8.19
CA TRP A 128 28.22 8.09 -9.12
C TRP A 128 27.73 6.66 -9.40
N ASN A 129 26.97 6.07 -8.46
CA ASN A 129 26.43 4.73 -8.62
C ASN A 129 24.94 4.76 -8.94
N GLN A 130 24.54 4.10 -10.04
CA GLN A 130 23.16 4.06 -10.53
C GLN A 130 22.18 3.32 -9.60
N ALA A 131 22.67 2.53 -8.64
CA ALA A 131 21.83 1.88 -7.65
C ALA A 131 21.42 2.83 -6.51
N VAL A 132 22.00 4.03 -6.47
CA VAL A 132 21.68 5.09 -5.49
C VAL A 132 20.84 6.15 -6.19
N LYS A 133 19.52 6.16 -5.93
CA LYS A 133 18.51 6.98 -6.63
C LYS A 133 17.56 7.67 -5.66
N PRO A 134 18.01 8.30 -4.58
CA PRO A 134 17.11 8.92 -3.59
C PRO A 134 16.29 10.08 -4.18
N GLU A 135 16.72 10.66 -5.30
CA GLU A 135 16.03 11.71 -6.02
C GLU A 135 14.79 11.25 -6.79
N VAL A 136 14.56 9.94 -6.91
CA VAL A 136 13.37 9.41 -7.58
C VAL A 136 12.13 9.68 -6.74
N LYS A 137 11.20 10.44 -7.30
CA LYS A 137 9.93 10.78 -6.67
C LYS A 137 8.79 9.99 -7.31
N ALA A 138 8.18 9.09 -6.56
CA ALA A 138 7.09 8.27 -7.05
C ALA A 138 5.89 9.13 -7.51
N SER A 139 5.65 10.28 -6.87
CA SER A 139 4.57 11.20 -7.25
C SER A 139 4.70 11.81 -8.65
N GLU A 140 5.93 11.92 -9.17
CA GLU A 140 6.20 12.44 -10.53
C GLU A 140 6.07 11.34 -11.60
N LEU A 141 6.14 10.07 -11.20
CA LEU A 141 6.13 8.91 -12.09
C LEU A 141 4.79 8.15 -12.07
N PHE A 142 3.94 8.46 -11.10
CA PHE A 142 2.67 7.77 -10.91
C PHE A 142 1.73 7.99 -12.08
N THR A 143 1.18 6.88 -12.59
CA THR A 143 0.12 6.86 -13.59
C THR A 143 -0.99 5.91 -13.19
N VAL A 144 -2.24 6.31 -13.38
CA VAL A 144 -3.40 5.45 -13.06
C VAL A 144 -3.44 4.27 -14.03
N ASN A 145 -3.46 3.06 -13.48
CA ASN A 145 -3.67 1.83 -14.23
C ASN A 145 -4.99 1.19 -13.79
N ALA A 146 -6.05 1.43 -14.57
CA ALA A 146 -7.40 1.00 -14.23
C ALA A 146 -7.52 -0.53 -14.07
N LYS A 147 -6.82 -1.32 -14.88
CA LYS A 147 -6.84 -2.79 -14.81
C LYS A 147 -6.19 -3.28 -13.53
N ALA A 148 -4.99 -2.79 -13.21
CA ALA A 148 -4.31 -3.16 -11.98
C ALA A 148 -5.09 -2.67 -10.74
N ALA A 149 -5.68 -1.47 -10.77
CA ALA A 149 -6.54 -0.97 -9.70
C ALA A 149 -7.73 -1.91 -9.46
N ASP A 150 -8.36 -2.40 -10.53
CA ASP A 150 -9.48 -3.33 -10.43
C ASP A 150 -9.10 -4.66 -9.77
N GLU A 151 -7.93 -5.21 -10.10
CA GLU A 151 -7.39 -6.42 -9.46
C GLU A 151 -7.20 -6.25 -7.94
N TYR A 152 -6.69 -5.09 -7.51
CA TYR A 152 -6.52 -4.79 -6.08
C TYR A 152 -7.84 -4.47 -5.39
N ARG A 153 -8.76 -3.74 -6.04
CA ARG A 153 -10.10 -3.48 -5.47
C ARG A 153 -10.88 -4.77 -5.21
N LYS A 154 -10.77 -5.77 -6.10
CA LYS A 154 -11.42 -7.09 -5.95
C LYS A 154 -10.96 -7.85 -4.71
N ILE A 155 -9.79 -7.58 -4.22
CA ILE A 155 -9.26 -8.17 -2.99
C ILE A 155 -9.28 -7.22 -1.79
N GLY A 156 -10.05 -6.12 -1.90
CA GLY A 156 -10.40 -5.25 -0.78
C GLY A 156 -9.49 -4.03 -0.56
N PHE A 157 -8.46 -3.83 -1.37
CA PHE A 157 -7.64 -2.62 -1.23
C PHE A 157 -8.35 -1.38 -1.77
N GLY A 158 -8.24 -0.27 -1.04
CA GLY A 158 -8.76 1.05 -1.43
C GLY A 158 -7.65 2.09 -1.57
N ALA A 159 -6.53 1.88 -0.91
CA ALA A 159 -5.37 2.77 -0.96
C ALA A 159 -4.06 1.99 -1.00
N MET A 160 -3.05 2.56 -1.66
CA MET A 160 -1.74 1.95 -1.81
C MET A 160 -0.63 2.97 -1.63
N VAL A 161 0.47 2.56 -1.01
CA VAL A 161 1.72 3.31 -0.99
C VAL A 161 2.66 2.71 -2.00
N SER A 162 2.87 3.44 -3.08
CA SER A 162 3.61 2.96 -4.25
C SER A 162 4.97 3.63 -4.38
N HIS A 163 5.97 2.86 -4.77
CA HIS A 163 7.33 3.32 -5.03
C HIS A 163 7.98 2.53 -6.17
N VAL A 164 9.04 3.07 -6.73
CA VAL A 164 9.85 2.38 -7.75
C VAL A 164 10.77 1.36 -7.07
N LYS A 165 10.60 0.06 -7.35
CA LYS A 165 11.36 -1.04 -6.73
C LYS A 165 12.75 -1.27 -7.37
N ASP A 166 13.50 -0.19 -7.65
CA ASP A 166 14.76 -0.24 -8.38
C ASP A 166 15.91 0.45 -7.63
N GLY A 167 16.96 -0.30 -7.34
CA GLY A 167 18.17 0.19 -6.68
C GLY A 167 18.28 -0.17 -5.20
N ILE A 168 19.42 0.22 -4.61
CA ILE A 168 19.71 0.07 -3.18
C ILE A 168 19.08 1.19 -2.39
N VAL A 169 19.17 2.42 -2.87
CA VAL A 169 18.38 3.57 -2.40
C VAL A 169 17.40 3.92 -3.51
N ARG A 170 16.09 3.79 -3.23
CA ARG A 170 15.02 3.75 -4.26
C ARG A 170 14.21 5.03 -4.40
N GLY A 171 14.53 6.06 -3.63
CA GLY A 171 13.74 7.28 -3.56
C GLY A 171 12.54 7.18 -2.61
N ASN A 172 11.54 8.00 -2.85
CA ASN A 172 10.36 8.08 -2.00
C ASN A 172 9.12 7.45 -2.63
N SER A 173 8.07 7.31 -1.83
CA SER A 173 6.78 6.75 -2.22
C SER A 173 5.66 7.78 -2.23
N VAL A 174 4.54 7.39 -2.79
CA VAL A 174 3.30 8.16 -2.89
C VAL A 174 2.13 7.34 -2.37
N LEU A 175 1.23 7.96 -1.57
CA LEU A 175 -0.07 7.38 -1.22
C LEU A 175 -1.06 7.71 -2.32
N VAL A 176 -1.71 6.69 -2.84
CA VAL A 176 -2.71 6.79 -3.90
C VAL A 176 -3.99 6.04 -3.56
N ALA A 177 -5.11 6.58 -3.98
CA ALA A 177 -6.39 5.88 -3.95
C ALA A 177 -6.54 5.01 -5.22
N LEU A 178 -7.21 3.88 -5.08
CA LEU A 178 -7.58 3.02 -6.21
C LEU A 178 -8.91 3.47 -6.84
N SER A 179 -9.09 4.78 -7.04
CA SER A 179 -10.27 5.37 -7.68
C SER A 179 -10.19 5.32 -9.20
N SER A 180 -11.28 5.69 -9.90
CA SER A 180 -11.28 5.86 -11.36
C SER A 180 -10.81 7.26 -11.79
N GLU A 181 -10.51 8.13 -10.84
CA GLU A 181 -10.11 9.51 -11.05
C GLU A 181 -8.72 9.63 -11.69
N LYS A 182 -8.43 10.80 -12.25
CA LYS A 182 -7.10 11.12 -12.81
C LYS A 182 -6.04 11.19 -11.71
N GLU A 183 -4.77 11.12 -12.10
CA GLU A 183 -3.61 11.07 -11.22
C GLU A 183 -3.63 12.14 -10.13
N ASN A 184 -3.98 13.36 -10.44
CA ASN A 184 -4.01 14.49 -9.49
C ASN A 184 -5.05 14.36 -8.38
N LYS A 185 -6.10 13.56 -8.59
CA LYS A 185 -7.12 13.28 -7.56
C LYS A 185 -6.90 11.93 -6.88
N ALA A 186 -6.37 10.95 -7.61
CA ALA A 186 -5.99 9.66 -7.07
C ALA A 186 -4.78 9.78 -6.12
N LEU A 187 -3.88 10.75 -6.34
CA LEU A 187 -2.73 11.03 -5.49
C LEU A 187 -3.21 11.75 -4.21
N LEU A 188 -3.09 11.06 -3.07
CA LEU A 188 -3.53 11.54 -1.76
C LEU A 188 -2.42 12.27 -1.00
N LYS A 189 -1.20 11.72 -1.01
CA LYS A 189 -0.03 12.30 -0.31
C LYS A 189 1.24 11.92 -1.05
N SER A 190 2.07 12.90 -1.38
CA SER A 190 3.44 12.70 -1.87
C SER A 190 4.41 12.53 -0.70
N ASN A 191 5.59 11.95 -0.96
CA ASN A 191 6.67 11.80 0.02
C ASN A 191 6.20 11.10 1.32
N VAL A 192 5.67 9.87 1.19
CA VAL A 192 5.12 9.12 2.33
C VAL A 192 6.21 8.36 3.08
N SER A 193 7.11 7.71 2.38
CA SER A 193 8.23 6.94 2.94
C SER A 193 9.41 6.89 1.99
N SER A 194 10.61 6.66 2.50
CA SER A 194 11.82 6.38 1.73
C SER A 194 12.08 4.88 1.65
N HIS A 195 12.66 4.40 0.56
CA HIS A 195 12.77 2.96 0.28
C HIS A 195 14.19 2.52 0.01
N TYR A 196 14.55 1.37 0.57
CA TYR A 196 15.90 0.79 0.51
C TYR A 196 15.85 -0.71 0.23
N SER A 197 16.93 -1.26 -0.32
CA SER A 197 17.14 -2.71 -0.44
C SER A 197 18.62 -3.05 -0.56
N PHE A 198 18.96 -4.36 -0.50
CA PHE A 198 20.30 -4.82 -0.85
C PHE A 198 20.48 -5.15 -2.33
N GLN A 199 19.44 -4.98 -3.14
CA GLN A 199 19.46 -5.30 -4.56
C GLN A 199 19.79 -4.05 -5.39
N LYS A 200 20.80 -4.15 -6.26
CA LYS A 200 21.20 -3.02 -7.13
C LYS A 200 20.18 -2.67 -8.24
N GLY A 201 19.17 -3.52 -8.44
CA GLY A 201 18.13 -3.30 -9.43
C GLY A 201 18.64 -3.37 -10.87
N LEU A 202 18.23 -2.38 -11.68
CA LEU A 202 18.56 -2.30 -13.10
C LEU A 202 19.93 -1.66 -13.40
N SER A 203 20.72 -1.31 -12.38
CA SER A 203 22.05 -0.73 -12.58
C SER A 203 22.90 -1.60 -13.49
N THR A 204 23.46 -0.99 -14.54
CA THR A 204 24.38 -1.64 -15.49
C THR A 204 25.81 -1.66 -15.02
N GLN A 205 26.14 -0.92 -13.95
CA GLN A 205 27.47 -0.89 -13.37
C GLN A 205 27.87 -2.23 -12.76
N THR A 206 29.14 -2.56 -12.81
CA THR A 206 29.67 -3.80 -12.24
C THR A 206 29.53 -3.84 -10.73
N TYR A 207 29.72 -2.70 -10.04
CA TYR A 207 29.60 -2.60 -8.59
C TYR A 207 28.22 -2.04 -8.16
N PRO A 208 27.58 -2.59 -7.12
CA PRO A 208 27.97 -3.79 -6.35
C PRO A 208 27.52 -5.10 -7.02
N VAL A 209 28.24 -6.19 -6.74
CA VAL A 209 27.89 -7.55 -7.21
C VAL A 209 27.51 -8.51 -6.06
N SER A 210 27.68 -8.08 -4.82
CA SER A 210 27.45 -8.90 -3.63
C SER A 210 26.70 -8.13 -2.55
N LEU A 211 26.12 -8.87 -1.60
CA LEU A 211 25.50 -8.28 -0.41
C LEU A 211 26.49 -7.38 0.36
N MET A 212 27.73 -7.82 0.51
CA MET A 212 28.78 -7.04 1.17
C MET A 212 29.04 -5.72 0.44
N GLY A 213 29.10 -5.75 -0.89
CA GLY A 213 29.23 -4.55 -1.71
C GLY A 213 28.01 -3.62 -1.59
N SER A 214 26.79 -4.19 -1.53
CA SER A 214 25.56 -3.38 -1.33
C SER A 214 25.55 -2.70 0.03
N VAL A 215 25.96 -3.39 1.09
CA VAL A 215 26.09 -2.80 2.43
C VAL A 215 27.17 -1.71 2.46
N ALA A 216 28.32 -1.96 1.82
CA ALA A 216 29.39 -0.96 1.72
C ALA A 216 28.94 0.30 0.98
N LEU A 217 28.26 0.14 -0.17
CA LEU A 217 27.72 1.25 -0.94
C LEU A 217 26.69 2.06 -0.16
N LEU A 218 25.79 1.39 0.57
CA LEU A 218 24.82 2.09 1.41
C LEU A 218 25.49 2.91 2.52
N ARG A 219 26.47 2.32 3.22
CA ARG A 219 27.24 3.04 4.24
C ARG A 219 27.97 4.23 3.64
N GLN A 220 28.64 4.04 2.50
CA GLN A 220 29.31 5.13 1.80
C GLN A 220 28.33 6.26 1.46
N THR A 221 27.14 5.93 0.93
CA THR A 221 26.11 6.92 0.62
C THR A 221 25.68 7.73 1.84
N ILE A 222 25.54 7.07 3.02
CA ILE A 222 25.16 7.76 4.26
C ILE A 222 26.28 8.71 4.72
N TYR A 223 27.54 8.25 4.68
CA TYR A 223 28.68 9.08 5.03
C TYR A 223 28.87 10.26 4.06
N ASP A 224 28.69 10.02 2.77
CA ASP A 224 28.78 11.06 1.74
C ASP A 224 27.68 12.13 1.94
N ALA A 225 26.46 11.72 2.27
CA ALA A 225 25.37 12.63 2.55
C ALA A 225 25.62 13.47 3.83
N ASP A 226 26.12 12.84 4.88
CA ASP A 226 26.51 13.56 6.10
C ASP A 226 27.64 14.56 5.89
N TRP A 227 28.67 14.15 5.15
CA TRP A 227 29.77 15.04 4.73
C TRP A 227 29.25 16.18 3.88
N TYR A 228 28.44 15.90 2.86
CA TYR A 228 27.89 16.90 1.95
C TYR A 228 27.07 17.96 2.70
N LYS A 229 26.23 17.50 3.65
CA LYS A 229 25.43 18.39 4.50
C LYS A 229 26.31 19.31 5.38
N LYS A 230 27.42 18.80 5.96
CA LYS A 230 28.30 19.51 6.85
C LYS A 230 29.18 20.54 6.13
N THR A 231 29.67 20.17 4.95
CA THR A 231 30.60 21.03 4.19
C THR A 231 29.89 22.15 3.42
N LYS A 232 28.52 22.08 3.30
CA LYS A 232 27.74 22.98 2.43
C LYS A 232 28.42 23.11 1.06
N ALA A 233 28.77 21.99 0.47
CA ALA A 233 29.67 21.87 -0.68
C ALA A 233 29.37 22.98 -1.72
N SER A 234 30.15 24.04 -1.67
CA SER A 234 29.96 25.24 -2.49
C SER A 234 30.42 25.05 -3.92
N THR A 235 31.10 23.92 -4.20
CA THR A 235 31.80 23.71 -5.47
C THR A 235 31.14 22.67 -6.37
N GLU A 236 30.48 21.67 -5.83
CA GLU A 236 29.84 20.63 -6.65
C GLU A 236 28.46 20.28 -6.08
N ARG A 237 27.43 20.45 -6.90
CA ARG A 237 26.07 20.07 -6.55
C ARG A 237 25.88 18.56 -6.75
N ASN A 238 25.21 17.90 -5.78
CA ASN A 238 24.83 16.50 -5.89
C ASN A 238 23.36 16.30 -5.50
N LEU A 239 22.50 16.20 -6.50
CA LEU A 239 21.06 16.07 -6.35
C LEU A 239 20.63 14.81 -5.60
N SER A 240 21.41 13.73 -5.74
CA SER A 240 21.11 12.49 -5.01
C SER A 240 21.42 12.63 -3.52
N LEU A 241 22.52 13.27 -3.13
CA LEU A 241 22.84 13.46 -1.70
C LEU A 241 21.90 14.49 -1.04
N GLU A 242 21.45 15.52 -1.78
CA GLU A 242 20.41 16.43 -1.31
C GLU A 242 19.12 15.66 -1.03
N ALA A 243 18.61 14.90 -2.01
CA ALA A 243 17.39 14.13 -1.89
C ALA A 243 17.49 13.04 -0.83
N PHE A 244 18.66 12.40 -0.67
CA PHE A 244 18.88 11.43 0.40
C PHE A 244 18.69 12.06 1.78
N SER A 245 19.29 13.22 2.00
CA SER A 245 19.18 13.96 3.28
C SER A 245 17.75 14.39 3.57
N ASP A 246 17.01 14.86 2.56
CA ASP A 246 15.60 15.24 2.70
C ASP A 246 14.71 14.03 3.05
N ASN A 247 14.95 12.90 2.39
CA ASN A 247 14.19 11.66 2.58
C ASN A 247 14.46 10.99 3.93
N LEU A 248 15.53 11.31 4.67
CA LEU A 248 15.77 10.80 6.04
C LEU A 248 14.71 11.25 7.05
N SER A 249 13.97 12.31 6.77
CA SER A 249 12.84 12.76 7.60
C SER A 249 11.60 11.89 7.47
N LEU A 250 11.52 11.03 6.44
CA LEU A 250 10.40 10.17 6.16
C LEU A 250 10.55 8.80 6.86
N PRO A 251 9.45 8.10 7.16
CA PRO A 251 9.50 6.70 7.51
C PRO A 251 10.33 5.90 6.50
N SER A 252 11.31 5.15 6.96
CA SER A 252 12.27 4.44 6.09
C SER A 252 11.90 2.97 6.00
N ILE A 253 11.55 2.47 4.80
CA ILE A 253 11.20 1.07 4.55
C ILE A 253 12.37 0.37 3.86
N PHE A 254 12.85 -0.72 4.47
CA PHE A 254 13.92 -1.53 3.92
C PHE A 254 13.41 -2.91 3.51
N HIS A 255 13.67 -3.31 2.27
CA HIS A 255 13.32 -4.63 1.75
C HIS A 255 14.38 -5.66 2.12
N GLY A 256 14.04 -6.57 3.02
CA GLY A 256 14.76 -7.81 3.31
C GLY A 256 14.07 -9.01 2.66
N THR A 257 14.84 -10.07 2.42
CA THR A 257 14.36 -11.32 1.82
C THR A 257 14.34 -12.49 2.80
N SER A 258 14.87 -12.28 4.01
CA SER A 258 14.94 -13.28 5.08
C SER A 258 15.10 -12.63 6.46
N PHE A 259 14.91 -13.40 7.50
CA PHE A 259 15.19 -12.94 8.88
C PHE A 259 16.65 -12.50 9.06
N HIS A 260 17.61 -13.09 8.34
CA HIS A 260 19.01 -12.64 8.38
C HIS A 260 19.16 -11.21 7.84
N ASP A 261 18.40 -10.86 6.79
CA ASP A 261 18.43 -9.50 6.28
C ASP A 261 17.81 -8.53 7.28
N ALA A 262 16.75 -8.93 7.99
CA ALA A 262 16.17 -8.11 9.04
C ALA A 262 17.19 -7.74 10.12
N LEU A 263 17.99 -8.72 10.57
CA LEU A 263 19.05 -8.48 11.55
C LEU A 263 20.17 -7.57 11.01
N ARG A 264 20.53 -7.71 9.72
CA ARG A 264 21.52 -6.85 9.06
C ARG A 264 21.03 -5.42 8.90
N ILE A 265 19.77 -5.26 8.50
CA ILE A 265 19.11 -3.96 8.33
C ILE A 265 19.11 -3.19 9.65
N ASP A 266 18.72 -3.84 10.74
CA ASP A 266 18.73 -3.23 12.06
C ASP A 266 20.15 -2.82 12.51
N LYS A 267 21.13 -3.69 12.27
CA LYS A 267 22.54 -3.37 12.60
C LYS A 267 23.01 -2.11 11.86
N ILE A 268 22.67 -1.97 10.58
CA ILE A 268 22.98 -0.75 9.80
C ILE A 268 22.18 0.43 10.35
N GLY A 269 20.90 0.23 10.63
CA GLY A 269 20.06 1.28 11.22
C GLY A 269 20.62 1.83 12.54
N LYS A 270 21.05 0.95 13.45
CA LYS A 270 21.68 1.32 14.72
C LYS A 270 23.01 2.06 14.54
N GLU A 271 23.79 1.71 13.53
CA GLU A 271 25.06 2.38 13.21
C GLU A 271 24.86 3.87 12.85
N PHE A 272 23.74 4.19 12.19
CA PHE A 272 23.47 5.54 11.66
C PHE A 272 22.27 6.25 12.32
N GLY A 273 21.67 5.65 13.36
CA GLY A 273 20.50 6.21 14.02
C GLY A 273 19.22 6.21 13.15
N ILE A 274 19.14 5.33 12.15
CA ILE A 274 17.97 5.20 11.25
C ILE A 274 17.11 4.01 11.72
N LYS A 275 15.85 4.25 12.05
CA LYS A 275 14.91 3.18 12.37
C LYS A 275 14.17 2.73 11.11
N TYR A 276 14.48 1.54 10.63
CA TYR A 276 13.84 0.98 9.45
C TYR A 276 12.56 0.21 9.80
N ILE A 277 11.51 0.41 9.02
CA ILE A 277 10.39 -0.51 8.86
C ILE A 277 10.89 -1.62 7.91
N ILE A 278 10.74 -2.89 8.28
CA ILE A 278 11.35 -3.98 7.53
C ILE A 278 10.29 -4.73 6.74
N LYS A 279 10.39 -4.68 5.41
CA LYS A 279 9.65 -5.63 4.57
C LYS A 279 10.37 -6.97 4.66
N SER A 280 9.73 -7.91 5.34
CA SER A 280 10.27 -9.23 5.65
C SER A 280 10.13 -10.22 4.49
N GLY A 281 10.91 -11.30 4.54
CA GLY A 281 10.78 -12.46 3.66
C GLY A 281 9.67 -13.44 4.04
N GLY A 282 9.08 -13.31 5.25
CA GLY A 282 8.04 -14.23 5.73
C GLY A 282 8.56 -15.42 6.51
N ASP A 283 9.83 -15.43 6.91
CA ASP A 283 10.47 -16.49 7.67
C ASP A 283 10.89 -16.07 9.10
N ASP A 284 10.27 -15.02 9.61
CA ASP A 284 10.56 -14.37 10.90
C ASP A 284 10.40 -15.34 12.09
N TYR A 285 9.48 -16.30 11.96
CA TYR A 285 9.21 -17.34 12.97
C TYR A 285 10.45 -18.16 13.33
N LYS A 286 11.48 -18.17 12.47
CA LYS A 286 12.75 -18.91 12.72
C LYS A 286 13.58 -18.29 13.84
N ARG A 287 13.43 -16.99 14.10
CA ARG A 287 14.24 -16.22 15.06
C ARG A 287 13.40 -15.10 15.70
N LEU A 288 12.24 -15.45 16.27
CA LEU A 288 11.28 -14.48 16.81
C LEU A 288 11.85 -13.60 17.91
N ASP A 289 12.67 -14.14 18.81
CA ASP A 289 13.22 -13.38 19.92
C ASP A 289 14.17 -12.29 19.41
N GLU A 290 15.03 -12.64 18.45
CA GLU A 290 15.93 -11.69 17.81
C GLU A 290 15.17 -10.64 17.00
N ILE A 291 14.13 -11.03 16.26
CA ILE A 291 13.28 -10.10 15.48
C ILE A 291 12.51 -9.18 16.42
N LYS A 292 11.97 -9.70 17.53
CA LYS A 292 11.31 -8.89 18.56
C LYS A 292 12.25 -7.83 19.14
N ALA A 293 13.51 -8.21 19.39
CA ALA A 293 14.54 -7.30 19.92
C ALA A 293 14.87 -6.11 18.99
N LEU A 294 14.52 -6.19 17.68
CA LEU A 294 14.67 -5.07 16.75
C LEU A 294 13.71 -3.93 17.07
N SER A 295 12.60 -4.21 17.77
CA SER A 295 11.57 -3.24 18.14
C SER A 295 11.07 -2.41 16.96
N THR A 296 10.93 -3.04 15.79
CA THR A 296 10.51 -2.41 14.54
C THR A 296 9.17 -2.94 14.03
N HIS A 297 8.58 -2.23 13.07
CA HIS A 297 7.39 -2.67 12.35
C HIS A 297 7.79 -3.56 11.17
N LEU A 298 7.08 -4.69 10.99
CA LEU A 298 7.30 -5.59 9.87
C LEU A 298 6.23 -5.39 8.78
N ILE A 299 6.61 -5.60 7.53
CA ILE A 299 5.68 -5.75 6.41
C ILE A 299 5.78 -7.21 5.97
N LEU A 300 4.74 -7.99 6.25
CA LEU A 300 4.72 -9.41 5.98
C LEU A 300 4.09 -9.72 4.62
N PRO A 301 4.74 -10.54 3.79
CA PRO A 301 4.12 -11.02 2.56
C PRO A 301 3.08 -12.11 2.89
N LEU A 302 1.99 -12.14 2.12
CA LEU A 302 1.03 -13.25 2.10
C LEU A 302 1.33 -14.20 0.93
N ASN A 303 2.59 -14.52 0.71
CA ASN A 303 3.07 -15.38 -0.36
C ASN A 303 3.74 -16.62 0.24
N PHE A 304 2.90 -17.54 0.75
CA PHE A 304 3.41 -18.78 1.35
C PHE A 304 3.89 -19.77 0.29
N PRO A 305 4.92 -20.57 0.60
CA PRO A 305 5.42 -21.60 -0.31
C PRO A 305 4.32 -22.57 -0.73
N LYS A 306 4.39 -23.05 -1.96
CA LYS A 306 3.54 -24.15 -2.43
C LYS A 306 4.06 -25.48 -1.90
N ALA A 307 3.17 -26.48 -1.85
CA ALA A 307 3.56 -27.85 -1.58
C ALA A 307 4.67 -28.28 -2.56
N LEU A 308 5.68 -28.93 -2.02
CA LEU A 308 6.77 -29.49 -2.80
C LEU A 308 6.33 -30.86 -3.37
N ASP A 309 6.77 -31.16 -4.58
CA ASP A 309 6.55 -32.46 -5.17
C ASP A 309 7.47 -33.48 -4.51
N VAL A 310 6.89 -34.44 -3.86
CA VAL A 310 7.57 -35.52 -3.11
C VAL A 310 6.93 -36.90 -3.40
N GLU A 311 6.13 -36.99 -4.47
CA GLU A 311 5.44 -38.23 -4.83
C GLU A 311 6.43 -39.25 -5.39
N ASP A 312 7.39 -38.79 -6.21
CA ASP A 312 8.49 -39.65 -6.69
C ASP A 312 9.63 -39.68 -5.65
N PRO A 313 10.15 -40.86 -5.27
CA PRO A 313 11.26 -40.96 -4.32
C PRO A 313 12.53 -40.23 -4.75
N ILE A 314 12.79 -40.06 -6.05
CA ILE A 314 13.95 -39.34 -6.57
C ILE A 314 13.78 -37.84 -6.36
N ASP A 315 12.57 -37.32 -6.62
CA ASP A 315 12.25 -35.91 -6.37
C ASP A 315 12.25 -35.61 -4.87
N ALA A 316 11.70 -36.53 -4.06
CA ALA A 316 11.69 -36.40 -2.60
C ALA A 316 13.10 -36.34 -2.00
N ASP A 317 14.05 -37.11 -2.54
CA ASP A 317 15.45 -37.14 -2.06
C ASP A 317 16.18 -35.80 -2.36
N GLY A 318 15.72 -35.06 -3.37
CA GLY A 318 16.21 -33.71 -3.71
C GLY A 318 15.66 -32.59 -2.81
N VAL A 319 14.66 -32.85 -1.98
CA VAL A 319 14.00 -31.81 -1.16
C VAL A 319 14.64 -31.71 0.22
N ALA A 320 15.17 -30.53 0.55
CA ALA A 320 15.75 -30.30 1.87
C ALA A 320 14.67 -30.24 2.97
N LEU A 321 14.95 -30.87 4.12
CA LEU A 321 14.05 -30.81 5.30
C LEU A 321 13.72 -29.36 5.70
N ALA A 322 14.66 -28.42 5.50
CA ALA A 322 14.46 -27.00 5.80
C ALA A 322 13.34 -26.37 4.93
N ASP A 323 13.23 -26.80 3.66
CA ASP A 323 12.20 -26.31 2.73
C ASP A 323 10.82 -26.89 3.08
N LEU A 324 10.76 -28.18 3.42
CA LEU A 324 9.52 -28.80 3.93
C LEU A 324 9.04 -28.13 5.21
N LYS A 325 9.95 -27.86 6.15
CA LYS A 325 9.62 -27.13 7.38
C LYS A 325 9.19 -25.70 7.11
N HIS A 326 9.77 -25.05 6.13
CA HIS A 326 9.34 -23.70 5.76
C HIS A 326 7.94 -23.71 5.13
N TRP A 327 7.64 -24.66 4.23
CA TRP A 327 6.31 -24.84 3.68
C TRP A 327 5.25 -25.08 4.76
N GLU A 328 5.53 -25.95 5.73
CA GLU A 328 4.65 -26.28 6.84
C GLU A 328 4.39 -25.06 7.75
N LEU A 329 5.44 -24.30 8.09
CA LEU A 329 5.40 -23.29 9.15
C LEU A 329 5.16 -21.85 8.65
N ALA A 330 5.40 -21.55 7.37
CA ALA A 330 5.25 -20.21 6.84
C ALA A 330 3.84 -19.61 7.03
N PRO A 331 2.73 -20.36 6.88
CA PRO A 331 1.40 -19.82 7.16
C PRO A 331 1.20 -19.39 8.62
N ALA A 332 1.93 -19.98 9.58
CA ALA A 332 1.87 -19.59 10.98
C ALA A 332 2.74 -18.38 11.33
N ASN A 333 3.61 -17.89 10.40
CA ASN A 333 4.48 -16.75 10.66
C ASN A 333 3.72 -15.51 11.15
N PRO A 334 2.62 -15.05 10.50
CA PRO A 334 1.88 -13.89 10.97
C PRO A 334 1.30 -14.05 12.38
N ALA A 335 0.78 -15.24 12.71
CA ALA A 335 0.26 -15.53 14.05
C ALA A 335 1.35 -15.43 15.11
N ARG A 336 2.50 -16.05 14.88
CA ARG A 336 3.65 -16.03 15.81
C ARG A 336 4.23 -14.63 15.99
N VAL A 337 4.29 -13.84 14.92
CA VAL A 337 4.70 -12.42 14.96
C VAL A 337 3.72 -11.61 15.82
N ALA A 338 2.40 -11.81 15.64
CA ALA A 338 1.35 -11.17 16.45
C ALA A 338 1.47 -11.55 17.93
N GLU A 339 1.55 -12.84 18.24
CA GLU A 339 1.68 -13.38 19.61
C GLU A 339 2.92 -12.85 20.34
N SER A 340 4.01 -12.63 19.61
CA SER A 340 5.22 -12.01 20.19
C SER A 340 5.10 -10.51 20.46
N GLY A 341 3.98 -9.87 20.05
CA GLY A 341 3.72 -8.44 20.24
C GLY A 341 4.44 -7.54 19.24
N ILE A 342 4.93 -8.07 18.13
CA ILE A 342 5.54 -7.30 17.04
C ILE A 342 4.42 -6.70 16.19
N ASN A 343 4.46 -5.39 15.97
CA ASN A 343 3.54 -4.73 15.05
C ASN A 343 3.88 -5.05 13.61
N PHE A 344 2.87 -5.34 12.81
CA PHE A 344 3.08 -5.63 11.38
C PHE A 344 1.92 -5.15 10.50
N SER A 345 2.19 -5.07 9.21
CA SER A 345 1.22 -4.86 8.13
C SER A 345 1.38 -5.95 7.09
N PHE A 346 0.32 -6.21 6.31
CA PHE A 346 0.41 -7.11 5.17
C PHE A 346 0.69 -6.37 3.86
N THR A 347 1.31 -7.07 2.91
CA THR A 347 1.39 -6.64 1.52
C THR A 347 0.93 -7.76 0.58
N ALA A 348 0.19 -7.36 -0.46
CA ALA A 348 -0.18 -8.23 -1.57
C ALA A 348 0.83 -8.16 -2.74
N SER A 349 1.88 -7.36 -2.59
CA SER A 349 2.82 -7.04 -3.67
C SER A 349 3.54 -8.27 -4.23
N ASP A 350 3.89 -9.22 -3.36
CA ASP A 350 4.65 -10.42 -3.74
C ASP A 350 3.76 -11.57 -4.24
N LEU A 351 2.43 -11.38 -4.26
CA LEU A 351 1.52 -12.37 -4.80
C LEU A 351 1.56 -12.38 -6.35
N PRO A 352 1.93 -13.49 -6.98
CA PRO A 352 1.91 -13.61 -8.43
C PRO A 352 0.49 -13.42 -9.01
N LEU A 353 -0.52 -13.95 -8.32
CA LEU A 353 -1.93 -13.80 -8.63
C LEU A 353 -2.64 -13.12 -7.46
N LYS A 354 -3.15 -11.91 -7.66
CA LYS A 354 -3.86 -11.16 -6.61
C LYS A 354 -5.08 -11.90 -6.08
N ALA A 355 -5.76 -12.67 -6.91
CA ALA A 355 -6.90 -13.52 -6.52
C ALA A 355 -6.57 -14.54 -5.39
N ALA A 356 -5.30 -14.91 -5.21
CA ALA A 356 -4.88 -15.81 -4.14
C ALA A 356 -4.86 -15.14 -2.75
N PHE A 357 -5.04 -13.82 -2.65
CA PHE A 357 -4.90 -13.05 -1.42
C PHE A 357 -5.73 -13.63 -0.25
N PHE A 358 -7.03 -13.82 -0.46
CA PHE A 358 -7.90 -14.36 0.60
C PHE A 358 -7.59 -15.83 0.95
N THR A 359 -7.15 -16.62 -0.02
CA THR A 359 -6.72 -18.00 0.24
C THR A 359 -5.50 -18.02 1.17
N GLN A 360 -4.53 -17.15 0.93
CA GLN A 360 -3.33 -17.03 1.76
C GLN A 360 -3.67 -16.43 3.14
N LEU A 361 -4.52 -15.40 3.19
CA LEU A 361 -4.99 -14.82 4.44
C LEU A 361 -5.74 -15.85 5.30
N GLN A 362 -6.61 -16.65 4.69
CA GLN A 362 -7.31 -17.75 5.35
C GLN A 362 -6.34 -18.82 5.87
N ALA A 363 -5.28 -19.13 5.13
CA ALA A 363 -4.24 -20.04 5.60
C ALA A 363 -3.55 -19.52 6.87
N ALA A 364 -3.26 -18.21 6.94
CA ALA A 364 -2.70 -17.59 8.14
C ALA A 364 -3.67 -17.63 9.33
N ILE A 365 -4.97 -17.36 9.09
CA ILE A 365 -6.00 -17.44 10.13
C ILE A 365 -6.17 -18.89 10.65
N LYS A 366 -6.20 -19.86 9.76
CA LYS A 366 -6.23 -21.29 10.15
C LYS A 366 -4.99 -21.73 10.94
N ALA A 367 -3.85 -21.07 10.67
CA ALA A 367 -2.61 -21.29 11.38
C ALA A 367 -2.47 -20.48 12.69
N GLY A 368 -3.55 -19.81 13.14
CA GLY A 368 -3.65 -19.16 14.46
C GLY A 368 -3.73 -17.64 14.45
N LEU A 369 -3.66 -16.96 13.30
CA LEU A 369 -3.78 -15.50 13.26
C LEU A 369 -5.21 -15.06 13.65
N SER A 370 -5.34 -14.16 14.62
CA SER A 370 -6.64 -13.64 15.02
C SER A 370 -7.24 -12.72 13.93
N LYS A 371 -8.56 -12.74 13.77
CA LYS A 371 -9.28 -11.84 12.84
C LYS A 371 -8.99 -10.36 13.15
N LYS A 372 -8.84 -10.03 14.43
CA LYS A 372 -8.49 -8.68 14.89
C LYS A 372 -7.10 -8.25 14.40
N ASP A 373 -6.10 -9.11 14.55
CA ASP A 373 -4.74 -8.79 14.11
C ASP A 373 -4.65 -8.75 12.59
N ALA A 374 -5.37 -9.64 11.90
CA ALA A 374 -5.49 -9.60 10.44
C ALA A 374 -6.08 -8.26 9.95
N LEU A 375 -7.19 -7.80 10.54
CA LEU A 375 -7.79 -6.51 10.19
C LEU A 375 -6.87 -5.35 10.56
N SER A 376 -6.22 -5.40 11.73
CA SER A 376 -5.24 -4.38 12.16
C SER A 376 -4.10 -4.25 11.16
N ALA A 377 -3.55 -5.37 10.70
CA ALA A 377 -2.44 -5.42 9.74
C ALA A 377 -2.80 -4.92 8.34
N LEU A 378 -4.09 -4.91 8.00
CA LEU A 378 -4.60 -4.44 6.70
C LEU A 378 -5.14 -3.00 6.73
N THR A 379 -5.34 -2.41 7.92
CA THR A 379 -6.02 -1.11 8.05
C THR A 379 -5.26 -0.14 8.96
N VAL A 380 -5.35 -0.30 10.27
CA VAL A 380 -4.83 0.64 11.28
C VAL A 380 -3.30 0.65 11.34
N ASN A 381 -2.67 -0.52 11.32
CA ASN A 381 -1.22 -0.62 11.44
C ASN A 381 -0.48 0.05 10.28
N PRO A 382 -0.84 -0.24 8.99
CA PRO A 382 -0.23 0.45 7.85
C PRO A 382 -0.47 1.97 7.89
N ALA A 383 -1.68 2.41 8.28
CA ALA A 383 -2.01 3.82 8.36
C ALA A 383 -1.14 4.55 9.41
N LYS A 384 -1.02 3.99 10.60
CA LYS A 384 -0.25 4.60 11.70
C LYS A 384 1.25 4.63 11.44
N VAL A 385 1.83 3.51 10.95
CA VAL A 385 3.29 3.42 10.77
C VAL A 385 3.81 4.40 9.71
N LEU A 386 2.97 4.76 8.73
CA LEU A 386 3.31 5.74 7.69
C LEU A 386 2.70 7.12 7.92
N GLN A 387 2.05 7.35 9.07
CA GLN A 387 1.45 8.65 9.42
C GLN A 387 0.47 9.15 8.33
N ILE A 388 -0.44 8.25 7.93
CA ILE A 388 -1.52 8.52 6.97
C ILE A 388 -2.91 8.22 7.58
N ASP A 389 -2.96 8.03 8.89
CA ASP A 389 -4.16 7.74 9.68
C ASP A 389 -5.09 8.96 9.83
N ASP A 390 -4.66 10.11 9.36
CA ASP A 390 -5.48 11.31 9.15
C ASP A 390 -6.37 11.24 7.90
N GLN A 391 -6.17 10.24 7.02
CA GLN A 391 -6.92 10.08 5.77
C GLN A 391 -7.61 8.73 5.64
N VAL A 392 -6.95 7.64 6.06
CA VAL A 392 -7.38 6.25 5.82
C VAL A 392 -7.13 5.35 7.04
N GLY A 393 -7.67 4.13 7.02
CA GLY A 393 -7.39 3.08 8.00
C GLY A 393 -8.53 2.75 8.95
N VAL A 394 -9.49 3.66 9.15
CA VAL A 394 -10.70 3.44 9.97
C VAL A 394 -11.90 4.14 9.34
N ILE A 395 -13.12 3.75 9.76
CA ILE A 395 -14.36 4.43 9.36
C ILE A 395 -14.68 5.51 10.40
N LYS A 396 -14.26 6.74 10.12
CA LYS A 396 -14.43 7.87 11.04
C LYS A 396 -14.79 9.14 10.29
N SER A 397 -15.65 9.98 10.90
CA SER A 397 -16.01 11.30 10.36
C SER A 397 -14.76 12.12 9.98
N GLY A 398 -14.79 12.70 8.80
CA GLY A 398 -13.71 13.50 8.20
C GLY A 398 -12.69 12.71 7.39
N LEU A 399 -12.56 11.39 7.57
CA LEU A 399 -11.68 10.55 6.77
C LEU A 399 -12.30 10.21 5.40
N LEU A 400 -11.47 9.71 4.50
CA LEU A 400 -11.93 9.27 3.18
C LEU A 400 -12.98 8.17 3.30
N ALA A 401 -13.99 8.23 2.44
CA ALA A 401 -15.01 7.19 2.32
C ALA A 401 -14.45 5.99 1.55
N ASN A 402 -13.52 5.27 2.21
CA ASN A 402 -12.87 4.07 1.72
C ASN A 402 -13.33 2.88 2.57
N PHE A 403 -14.27 2.10 2.05
CA PHE A 403 -14.83 0.96 2.78
C PHE A 403 -15.31 -0.16 1.86
N LEU A 404 -15.40 -1.35 2.42
CA LEU A 404 -15.88 -2.58 1.79
C LEU A 404 -17.28 -2.90 2.28
N VAL A 405 -18.13 -3.39 1.39
CA VAL A 405 -19.39 -4.05 1.73
C VAL A 405 -19.23 -5.53 1.44
N THR A 406 -19.48 -6.40 2.42
CA THR A 406 -19.37 -7.84 2.30
C THR A 406 -20.68 -8.55 2.64
N ASP A 407 -20.87 -9.74 2.11
CA ASP A 407 -22.08 -10.54 2.35
C ASP A 407 -22.17 -11.06 3.79
N LYS A 408 -21.02 -11.28 4.44
CA LYS A 408 -20.84 -11.74 5.83
C LYS A 408 -19.48 -11.31 6.34
N ASP A 409 -19.04 -11.81 7.51
CA ASP A 409 -17.70 -11.53 8.03
C ASP A 409 -16.62 -11.84 6.96
N ILE A 410 -15.79 -10.85 6.62
CA ILE A 410 -14.81 -10.93 5.55
C ILE A 410 -13.77 -12.04 5.76
N PHE A 411 -13.56 -12.45 7.02
CA PHE A 411 -12.63 -13.50 7.40
C PHE A 411 -13.25 -14.89 7.44
N GLU A 412 -14.53 -15.04 7.11
CA GLU A 412 -15.17 -16.33 6.96
C GLU A 412 -14.88 -16.95 5.59
N GLU A 413 -14.88 -18.29 5.57
CA GLU A 413 -14.74 -19.01 4.29
C GLU A 413 -15.86 -18.65 3.33
N LYS A 414 -15.51 -18.48 2.05
CA LYS A 414 -16.44 -18.09 0.98
C LYS A 414 -17.14 -16.75 1.18
N SER A 415 -16.63 -15.87 2.05
CA SER A 415 -17.09 -14.51 2.11
C SER A 415 -16.81 -13.78 0.78
N LYS A 416 -17.76 -12.97 0.35
CA LYS A 416 -17.67 -12.20 -0.90
C LYS A 416 -17.63 -10.71 -0.60
N ILE A 417 -16.69 -10.00 -1.21
CA ILE A 417 -16.78 -8.54 -1.30
C ILE A 417 -17.84 -8.24 -2.36
N LEU A 418 -18.86 -7.50 -1.98
CA LEU A 418 -19.93 -7.07 -2.86
C LEU A 418 -19.56 -5.76 -3.53
N GLU A 419 -19.11 -4.80 -2.73
CA GLU A 419 -18.72 -3.47 -3.18
C GLU A 419 -17.43 -3.04 -2.47
N ASN A 420 -16.58 -2.29 -3.19
CA ASN A 420 -15.49 -1.52 -2.63
C ASN A 420 -15.74 -0.05 -2.96
N TRP A 421 -15.87 0.78 -1.94
CA TRP A 421 -16.02 2.21 -2.07
C TRP A 421 -14.67 2.88 -1.86
N VAL A 422 -14.25 3.68 -2.82
CA VAL A 422 -12.95 4.38 -2.78
C VAL A 422 -13.16 5.84 -3.08
N GLN A 423 -12.80 6.73 -2.18
CA GLN A 423 -13.09 8.17 -2.26
C GLN A 423 -14.59 8.45 -2.55
N GLY A 424 -15.49 7.66 -1.92
CA GLY A 424 -16.93 7.79 -2.14
C GLY A 424 -17.45 7.28 -3.49
N GLU A 425 -16.56 6.78 -4.36
CA GLU A 425 -16.90 6.15 -5.62
C GLU A 425 -17.16 4.65 -5.41
N LYS A 426 -18.27 4.17 -5.99
CA LYS A 426 -18.73 2.79 -5.85
C LYS A 426 -18.12 1.89 -6.92
N PHE A 427 -17.45 0.84 -6.52
CA PHE A 427 -16.99 -0.26 -7.39
C PHE A 427 -17.72 -1.56 -7.03
N VAL A 428 -18.54 -2.06 -7.95
CA VAL A 428 -19.23 -3.35 -7.77
C VAL A 428 -18.26 -4.47 -8.08
N ILE A 429 -18.04 -5.34 -7.08
CA ILE A 429 -17.14 -6.50 -7.20
C ILE A 429 -17.94 -7.78 -7.44
N SER A 430 -19.02 -7.96 -6.69
CA SER A 430 -19.97 -9.07 -6.87
C SER A 430 -21.38 -8.51 -6.79
N ASP A 431 -22.30 -9.08 -7.54
CA ASP A 431 -23.68 -8.60 -7.54
C ASP A 431 -24.36 -8.89 -6.19
N ILE A 432 -24.87 -7.84 -5.56
CA ILE A 432 -25.63 -7.93 -4.28
C ILE A 432 -26.91 -8.73 -4.47
N SER A 433 -27.53 -8.62 -5.64
CA SER A 433 -28.80 -9.27 -5.97
C SER A 433 -28.65 -10.67 -6.56
N ALA A 434 -27.39 -11.11 -6.82
CA ALA A 434 -27.15 -12.45 -7.36
C ALA A 434 -27.55 -13.52 -6.34
N THR A 435 -28.75 -14.08 -6.53
CA THR A 435 -29.14 -15.31 -5.85
C THR A 435 -28.34 -16.46 -6.44
N GLU A 436 -27.66 -17.20 -5.58
CA GLU A 436 -26.93 -18.39 -6.02
C GLU A 436 -27.97 -19.43 -6.46
N ILE A 437 -28.17 -19.53 -7.78
CA ILE A 437 -29.11 -20.48 -8.39
C ILE A 437 -28.44 -21.82 -8.73
N ALA A 438 -27.18 -21.99 -8.37
CA ALA A 438 -26.48 -23.24 -8.54
C ALA A 438 -27.02 -24.28 -7.51
N GLY A 439 -27.63 -25.35 -8.02
CA GLY A 439 -28.20 -26.40 -7.17
C GLY A 439 -28.74 -27.57 -7.99
N LYS A 440 -29.13 -28.65 -7.32
CA LYS A 440 -29.93 -29.72 -7.93
C LYS A 440 -31.39 -29.27 -7.94
N TYR A 441 -31.98 -29.17 -9.11
CA TYR A 441 -33.39 -28.84 -9.26
C TYR A 441 -34.15 -30.09 -9.65
N THR A 442 -35.28 -30.33 -9.00
CA THR A 442 -36.25 -31.35 -9.41
C THR A 442 -37.43 -30.64 -10.07
N THR A 443 -37.67 -30.90 -11.32
CA THR A 443 -38.87 -30.40 -12.01
C THR A 443 -39.86 -31.56 -12.21
N THR A 444 -41.12 -31.26 -11.98
CA THR A 444 -42.20 -32.23 -12.31
C THR A 444 -42.86 -31.75 -13.56
N ILE A 445 -42.73 -32.51 -14.67
CA ILE A 445 -43.41 -32.20 -15.90
C ILE A 445 -44.73 -32.98 -15.93
N PRO A 446 -45.89 -32.32 -15.94
CA PRO A 446 -47.17 -32.97 -16.04
C PRO A 446 -47.24 -33.84 -17.29
N GLY A 447 -47.49 -35.14 -17.14
CA GLY A 447 -47.63 -36.11 -18.25
C GLY A 447 -46.39 -36.97 -18.53
N PHE A 448 -45.24 -36.75 -17.85
CA PHE A 448 -44.12 -37.70 -17.87
C PHE A 448 -44.00 -38.41 -16.51
N LYS A 449 -44.04 -39.76 -16.55
CA LYS A 449 -43.73 -40.58 -15.43
C LYS A 449 -42.26 -40.97 -15.45
#